data_c328d99e9fda9530216f7d4e42ac29e9
#
_entry.id   c328d99e9fda9530216f7d4e42ac29e9
#
_cell.length_a   1.000
_cell.length_b   1.000
_cell.length_c   1.000
_cell.angle_alpha   90.00
_cell.angle_beta   90.00
_cell.angle_gamma   90.00
#
_symmetry.space_group_name_H-M   'P 1'
#
loop_
_entity.id
_entity.type
_entity.pdbx_description
1 polymer ?
#
loop_
_entity_poly.entity_id
_entity_poly.type
_entity_poly.pdbx_seq_one_letter_code
_entity_poly.pdbx_strand_id
1 'polypeptide(L)'
;MNQRDDFLNKWSTEIIKNHDIVCIEDLNTKGMLRNHKLAKSISDVSWSAFVSKLEYKAKWYGKTIVKISRWFPSSQICSDCGHQDGKKPLEIRDWTGPVCHEHHDRDINASKNILAEGLRTLVLA
;
A
#
# COMPACT_ATOMS: atom_id res chain seq x y z
N MET A 1 -1.41 24.60 -12.25
CA MET A 1 -1.46 23.40 -11.41
C MET A 1 -2.84 22.78 -11.51
N ASN A 2 -2.97 21.49 -11.78
CA ASN A 2 -4.27 20.86 -11.94
C ASN A 2 -4.86 20.40 -10.59
N GLN A 3 -6.17 20.13 -10.59
CA GLN A 3 -6.89 19.73 -9.37
C GLN A 3 -6.35 18.45 -8.76
N ARG A 4 -5.88 17.52 -9.60
CA ARG A 4 -5.31 16.24 -9.13
C ARG A 4 -4.05 16.47 -8.30
N ASP A 5 -3.15 17.34 -8.75
CA ASP A 5 -1.92 17.63 -8.04
C ASP A 5 -2.20 18.29 -6.69
N ASP A 6 -3.15 19.20 -6.68
CA ASP A 6 -3.59 19.87 -5.44
C ASP A 6 -4.19 18.87 -4.46
N PHE A 7 -5.02 17.94 -4.93
CA PHE A 7 -5.61 16.87 -4.14
C PHE A 7 -4.53 15.97 -3.53
N LEU A 8 -3.54 15.56 -4.32
CA LEU A 8 -2.44 14.73 -3.85
C LEU A 8 -1.60 15.45 -2.79
N ASN A 9 -1.36 16.74 -2.97
CA ASN A 9 -0.62 17.53 -1.99
C ASN A 9 -1.36 17.60 -0.65
N LYS A 10 -2.66 17.83 -0.69
CA LYS A 10 -3.48 17.92 0.51
C LYS A 10 -3.50 16.59 1.28
N TRP A 11 -3.76 15.50 0.59
CA TRP A 11 -3.86 14.17 1.22
C TRP A 11 -2.52 13.70 1.76
N SER A 12 -1.43 13.91 1.02
CA SER A 12 -0.11 13.51 1.51
C SER A 12 0.27 14.29 2.79
N THR A 13 -0.05 15.57 2.86
CA THR A 13 0.18 16.37 4.06
C THR A 13 -0.62 15.85 5.25
N GLU A 14 -1.90 15.55 5.04
CA GLU A 14 -2.78 14.99 6.08
C GLU A 14 -2.22 13.68 6.64
N ILE A 15 -1.83 12.76 5.77
CA ILE A 15 -1.30 11.46 6.17
C ILE A 15 -0.03 11.64 6.99
N ILE A 16 0.91 12.45 6.50
CA ILE A 16 2.20 12.63 7.17
C ILE A 16 2.05 13.32 8.53
N LYS A 17 1.19 14.32 8.61
CA LYS A 17 0.99 15.04 9.89
C LYS A 17 0.39 14.16 10.98
N ASN A 18 -0.49 13.26 10.61
CA ASN A 18 -1.29 12.48 11.56
C ASN A 18 -0.69 11.11 11.92
N HIS A 19 0.42 10.72 11.29
CA HIS A 19 1.02 9.41 11.51
C HIS A 19 2.54 9.52 11.61
N ASP A 20 3.13 8.79 12.53
CA ASP A 20 4.58 8.77 12.71
C ASP A 20 5.27 7.83 11.73
N ILE A 21 4.58 6.75 11.35
CA ILE A 21 5.10 5.71 10.46
C ILE A 21 4.03 5.43 9.41
N VAL A 22 4.45 5.43 8.13
CA VAL A 22 3.56 5.08 7.02
C VAL A 22 4.19 3.93 6.25
N CYS A 23 3.47 2.81 6.13
CA CYS A 23 3.93 1.63 5.41
C CYS A 23 3.22 1.55 4.06
N ILE A 24 3.98 1.44 2.98
CA ILE A 24 3.44 1.39 1.63
C ILE A 24 4.11 0.26 0.84
N GLU A 25 3.42 -0.22 -0.20
CA GLU A 25 4.00 -1.18 -1.12
C GLU A 25 4.94 -0.48 -2.11
N ASP A 26 6.07 -1.12 -2.38
CA ASP A 26 7.03 -0.64 -3.38
C ASP A 26 6.64 -1.17 -4.75
N LEU A 27 5.78 -0.45 -5.45
CA LEU A 27 5.26 -0.85 -6.75
C LEU A 27 6.22 -0.50 -7.87
N ASN A 28 6.42 -1.44 -8.82
CA ASN A 28 7.25 -1.20 -9.99
C ASN A 28 6.42 -0.51 -11.08
N THR A 29 6.34 0.82 -11.02
CA THR A 29 5.55 1.59 -11.97
C THR A 29 6.05 1.48 -13.41
N LYS A 30 7.36 1.33 -13.62
CA LYS A 30 7.91 1.14 -14.96
C LYS A 30 7.42 -0.14 -15.63
N GLY A 31 7.42 -1.24 -14.89
CA GLY A 31 6.90 -2.51 -15.39
C GLY A 31 5.40 -2.45 -15.63
N MET A 32 4.68 -1.79 -14.74
CA MET A 32 3.23 -1.62 -14.85
C MET A 32 2.85 -0.82 -16.10
N LEU A 33 3.55 0.28 -16.38
CA LEU A 33 3.27 1.15 -17.52
C LEU A 33 3.39 0.44 -18.86
N ARG A 34 4.23 -0.60 -18.98
CA ARG A 34 4.39 -1.35 -20.22
C ARG A 34 3.18 -2.19 -20.58
N ASN A 35 2.46 -2.66 -19.58
CA ASN A 35 1.45 -3.70 -19.74
C ASN A 35 0.02 -3.23 -19.48
N HIS A 36 -0.18 -1.94 -19.24
CA HIS A 36 -1.48 -1.41 -18.85
C HIS A 36 -2.07 -0.51 -19.93
N LYS A 37 -3.40 -0.46 -19.99
CA LYS A 37 -4.12 0.49 -20.80
C LYS A 37 -3.87 1.91 -20.31
N LEU A 38 -4.10 2.91 -21.15
CA LEU A 38 -3.81 4.30 -20.84
C LEU A 38 -4.38 4.77 -19.49
N ALA A 39 -5.63 4.41 -19.18
CA ALA A 39 -6.26 4.81 -17.92
C ALA A 39 -5.49 4.27 -16.71
N LYS A 40 -5.03 3.03 -16.79
CA LYS A 40 -4.24 2.39 -15.73
C LYS A 40 -2.88 3.07 -15.61
N SER A 41 -2.24 3.40 -16.72
CA SER A 41 -0.96 4.10 -16.74
C SER A 41 -1.05 5.46 -16.03
N ILE A 42 -2.15 6.19 -16.24
CA ILE A 42 -2.40 7.47 -15.57
C ILE A 42 -2.52 7.26 -14.06
N SER A 43 -3.21 6.21 -13.62
CA SER A 43 -3.32 5.87 -12.20
C SER A 43 -1.96 5.54 -11.58
N ASP A 44 -1.12 4.79 -12.31
CA ASP A 44 0.21 4.41 -11.84
C ASP A 44 1.12 5.63 -11.71
N VAL A 45 1.03 6.57 -12.65
CA VAL A 45 1.76 7.85 -12.58
C VAL A 45 1.30 8.66 -11.37
N SER A 46 -0.01 8.71 -11.12
CA SER A 46 -0.57 9.41 -9.95
C SER A 46 -0.09 8.78 -8.64
N TRP A 47 -0.02 7.45 -8.58
CA TRP A 47 0.49 6.75 -7.41
C TRP A 47 1.95 7.08 -7.16
N SER A 48 2.78 7.06 -8.20
CA SER A 48 4.20 7.41 -8.09
C SER A 48 4.39 8.84 -7.60
N ALA A 49 3.61 9.78 -8.13
CA ALA A 49 3.64 11.17 -7.68
C ALA A 49 3.23 11.30 -6.21
N PHE A 50 2.21 10.56 -5.79
CA PHE A 50 1.74 10.55 -4.40
C PHE A 50 2.81 10.04 -3.45
N VAL A 51 3.47 8.93 -3.80
CA VAL A 51 4.55 8.35 -3.00
C VAL A 51 5.71 9.34 -2.86
N SER A 52 6.09 10.01 -3.95
CA SER A 52 7.14 11.04 -3.91
C SER A 52 6.79 12.16 -2.94
N LYS A 53 5.54 12.62 -2.95
CA LYS A 53 5.06 13.65 -2.02
C LYS A 53 5.12 13.17 -0.56
N LEU A 54 4.75 11.93 -0.30
CA LEU A 54 4.86 11.34 1.04
C LEU A 54 6.31 11.32 1.50
N GLU A 55 7.23 10.93 0.62
CA GLU A 55 8.64 10.80 0.97
C GLU A 55 9.28 12.13 1.36
N TYR A 56 9.11 13.19 0.56
CA TYR A 56 9.74 14.46 0.92
C TYR A 56 9.06 15.13 2.12
N LYS A 57 7.75 14.95 2.27
CA LYS A 57 7.04 15.51 3.44
C LYS A 57 7.41 14.76 4.72
N ALA A 58 7.64 13.45 4.64
CA ALA A 58 8.13 12.69 5.78
C ALA A 58 9.47 13.25 6.28
N LYS A 59 10.37 13.59 5.38
CA LYS A 59 11.63 14.24 5.74
C LYS A 59 11.41 15.58 6.44
N TRP A 60 10.49 16.40 5.93
CA TRP A 60 10.20 17.71 6.50
C TRP A 60 9.61 17.61 7.91
N TYR A 61 8.76 16.61 8.17
CA TYR A 61 8.06 16.46 9.44
C TYR A 61 8.72 15.47 10.39
N GLY A 62 9.86 14.91 10.01
CA GLY A 62 10.57 13.94 10.85
C GLY A 62 9.84 12.61 11.01
N LYS A 63 9.12 12.18 9.97
CA LYS A 63 8.37 10.93 9.98
C LYS A 63 9.10 9.84 9.20
N THR A 64 8.63 8.61 9.33
CA THR A 64 9.25 7.43 8.70
C THR A 64 8.32 6.84 7.65
N ILE A 65 8.87 6.61 6.44
CA ILE A 65 8.20 5.84 5.39
C ILE A 65 8.88 4.49 5.30
N VAL A 66 8.10 3.41 5.36
CA VAL A 66 8.60 2.04 5.18
C VAL A 66 8.03 1.49 3.90
N LYS A 67 8.90 1.09 2.98
CA LYS A 67 8.50 0.48 1.72
C LYS A 67 8.55 -1.04 1.85
N ILE A 68 7.44 -1.69 1.57
CA ILE A 68 7.30 -3.14 1.62
C ILE A 68 7.56 -3.70 0.22
N SER A 69 8.32 -4.79 0.14
CA SER A 69 8.59 -5.46 -1.14
C SER A 69 7.29 -5.74 -1.90
N ARG A 70 7.27 -5.45 -3.20
CA ARG A 70 6.14 -5.76 -4.07
C ARG A 70 5.83 -7.26 -4.14
N TRP A 71 6.78 -8.09 -3.75
CA TRP A 71 6.63 -9.56 -3.74
C TRP A 71 5.98 -10.08 -2.46
N PHE A 72 5.82 -9.23 -1.44
CA PHE A 72 5.14 -9.61 -0.21
C PHE A 72 3.66 -9.90 -0.51
N PRO A 73 3.17 -11.12 -0.21
CA PRO A 73 1.82 -11.52 -0.61
C PRO A 73 0.74 -10.97 0.35
N SER A 74 0.63 -9.66 0.47
CA SER A 74 -0.25 -9.00 1.45
C SER A 74 -1.72 -9.39 1.29
N SER A 75 -2.19 -9.57 0.06
CA SER A 75 -3.59 -9.92 -0.21
C SER A 75 -3.90 -11.40 -0.01
N GLN A 76 -2.87 -12.23 0.17
CA GLN A 76 -3.01 -13.68 0.28
C GLN A 76 -2.95 -14.19 1.71
N ILE A 77 -2.53 -13.36 2.65
CA ILE A 77 -2.34 -13.74 4.05
C ILE A 77 -3.55 -13.27 4.86
N CYS A 78 -4.06 -14.17 5.72
CA CYS A 78 -5.09 -13.79 6.69
C CYS A 78 -4.45 -12.93 7.78
N SER A 79 -4.93 -11.70 7.96
CA SER A 79 -4.36 -10.79 8.96
C SER A 79 -4.63 -11.23 10.39
N ASP A 80 -5.62 -12.09 10.61
CA ASP A 80 -5.95 -12.59 11.96
C ASP A 80 -5.12 -13.80 12.37
N CYS A 81 -4.87 -14.76 11.47
CA CYS A 81 -4.18 -16.00 11.84
C CYS A 81 -2.87 -16.24 11.10
N GLY A 82 -2.56 -15.44 10.09
CA GLY A 82 -1.30 -15.56 9.35
C GLY A 82 -1.27 -16.65 8.27
N HIS A 83 -2.37 -17.38 8.07
CA HIS A 83 -2.42 -18.41 7.04
C HIS A 83 -2.35 -17.82 5.65
N GLN A 84 -1.45 -18.32 4.80
CA GLN A 84 -1.33 -17.89 3.41
C GLN A 84 -2.24 -18.75 2.54
N ASP A 85 -3.31 -18.12 2.01
CA ASP A 85 -4.37 -18.81 1.30
C ASP A 85 -4.20 -18.85 -0.22
N GLY A 86 -3.10 -18.29 -0.73
CA GLY A 86 -2.83 -18.29 -2.16
C GLY A 86 -3.46 -17.11 -2.90
N LYS A 87 -3.10 -17.02 -4.18
CA LYS A 87 -3.49 -15.91 -5.03
C LYS A 87 -4.99 -15.97 -5.38
N LYS A 88 -5.66 -14.83 -5.32
CA LYS A 88 -7.08 -14.71 -5.62
C LYS A 88 -7.30 -13.88 -6.88
N PRO A 89 -8.35 -14.18 -7.69
CA PRO A 89 -8.70 -13.34 -8.84
C PRO A 89 -8.95 -11.89 -8.43
N LEU A 90 -8.71 -10.96 -9.34
CA LEU A 90 -8.86 -9.52 -9.07
C LEU A 90 -10.29 -9.13 -8.74
N GLU A 91 -11.28 -9.85 -9.25
CA GLU A 91 -12.69 -9.56 -8.99
C GLU A 91 -13.15 -9.96 -7.58
N ILE A 92 -12.36 -10.72 -6.85
CA ILE A 92 -12.68 -11.10 -5.46
C ILE A 92 -12.37 -9.90 -4.56
N ARG A 93 -13.41 -9.32 -3.96
CA ARG A 93 -13.30 -8.15 -3.08
C ARG A 93 -13.31 -8.52 -1.62
N ASP A 94 -13.87 -9.68 -1.28
CA ASP A 94 -13.88 -10.18 0.08
C ASP A 94 -13.65 -11.68 0.09
N TRP A 95 -13.25 -12.20 1.24
CA TRP A 95 -12.99 -13.64 1.38
C TRP A 95 -12.99 -14.03 2.86
N THR A 96 -13.16 -15.32 3.12
CA THR A 96 -13.15 -15.88 4.47
C THR A 96 -11.90 -16.71 4.67
N GLY A 97 -11.16 -16.50 5.75
CA GLY A 97 -9.96 -17.28 6.06
C GLY A 97 -10.33 -18.74 6.30
N PRO A 98 -9.68 -19.70 5.60
CA PRO A 98 -10.05 -21.12 5.71
C PRO A 98 -9.64 -21.72 7.05
N VAL A 99 -8.75 -21.11 7.80
CA VAL A 99 -8.27 -21.63 9.08
C VAL A 99 -8.99 -21.00 10.25
N CYS A 100 -9.11 -19.68 10.31
CA CYS A 100 -9.72 -18.96 11.43
C CYS A 100 -11.18 -18.59 11.19
N HIS A 101 -11.67 -18.71 9.97
CA HIS A 101 -13.06 -18.40 9.55
C HIS A 101 -13.44 -16.93 9.67
N GLU A 102 -12.46 -16.03 9.82
CA GLU A 102 -12.72 -14.59 9.79
C GLU A 102 -12.99 -14.13 8.37
N HIS A 103 -13.97 -13.26 8.22
CA HIS A 103 -14.32 -12.68 6.93
C HIS A 103 -13.53 -11.37 6.75
N HIS A 104 -12.92 -11.21 5.58
CA HIS A 104 -12.08 -10.06 5.28
C HIS A 104 -12.56 -9.29 4.08
N ASP A 105 -12.51 -7.95 4.16
CA ASP A 105 -12.40 -7.11 2.98
C ASP A 105 -10.96 -7.24 2.48
N ARG A 106 -10.80 -7.46 1.18
CA ARG A 106 -9.48 -7.74 0.59
C ARG A 106 -8.47 -6.62 0.84
N ASP A 107 -8.88 -5.36 0.60
CA ASP A 107 -7.98 -4.22 0.72
C ASP A 107 -7.64 -3.91 2.19
N ILE A 108 -8.62 -4.02 3.07
CA ILE A 108 -8.40 -3.80 4.51
C ILE A 108 -7.46 -4.88 5.06
N ASN A 109 -7.69 -6.14 4.69
CA ASN A 109 -6.82 -7.25 5.11
C ASN A 109 -5.39 -7.03 4.63
N ALA A 110 -5.22 -6.65 3.37
CA ALA A 110 -3.90 -6.38 2.80
C ALA A 110 -3.21 -5.23 3.52
N SER A 111 -3.93 -4.14 3.82
CA SER A 111 -3.35 -2.99 4.52
C SER A 111 -2.88 -3.36 5.93
N LYS A 112 -3.60 -4.20 6.64
CA LYS A 112 -3.18 -4.70 7.95
C LYS A 112 -1.89 -5.51 7.85
N ASN A 113 -1.77 -6.35 6.83
CA ASN A 113 -0.57 -7.15 6.59
C ASN A 113 0.63 -6.28 6.23
N ILE A 114 0.42 -5.26 5.41
CA ILE A 114 1.48 -4.32 5.03
C ILE A 114 1.99 -3.57 6.25
N LEU A 115 1.10 -3.11 7.11
CA LEU A 115 1.49 -2.44 8.35
C LEU A 115 2.29 -3.37 9.26
N ALA A 116 1.82 -4.59 9.46
CA ALA A 116 2.51 -5.58 10.32
C ALA A 116 3.91 -5.89 9.78
N GLU A 117 4.06 -6.08 8.46
CA GLU A 117 5.35 -6.34 7.84
C GLU A 117 6.29 -5.14 7.99
N GLY A 118 5.77 -3.93 7.79
CA GLY A 118 6.55 -2.71 7.94
C GLY A 118 7.08 -2.53 9.35
N LEU A 119 6.25 -2.76 10.36
CA LEU A 119 6.65 -2.68 11.76
C LEU A 119 7.67 -3.77 12.11
N ARG A 120 7.48 -4.99 11.60
CA ARG A 120 8.43 -6.08 11.77
C ARG A 120 9.81 -5.71 11.21
N THR A 121 9.83 -5.13 10.01
CA THR A 121 11.07 -4.70 9.36
C THR A 121 11.80 -3.65 10.17
N LEU A 122 11.08 -2.68 10.73
CA LEU A 122 11.66 -1.63 11.57
C LEU A 122 12.29 -2.19 12.85
N VAL A 123 11.65 -3.17 13.46
CA VAL A 123 12.15 -3.80 14.69
C VAL A 123 13.45 -4.57 14.42
N LEU A 124 13.57 -5.18 13.23
CA LEU A 124 14.76 -5.95 12.85
C LEU A 124 15.89 -5.10 12.31
N ALA A 125 15.64 -3.85 11.98
CA ALA A 125 16.65 -2.95 11.42
C ALA A 125 17.62 -2.41 12.53
#